data_ee92f8545080278baf727d99ef87fc8a
#
_entry.id   ee92f8545080278baf727d99ef87fc8a
#
_cell.length_a   1.000
_cell.length_b   1.000
_cell.length_c   1.000
_cell.angle_alpha   90.00
_cell.angle_beta   90.00
_cell.angle_gamma   90.00
#
_symmetry.space_group_name_H-M   'P 1'
#
loop_
_entity.id
_entity.type
_entity.pdbx_description
1 polymer ?
#
loop_
_entity_poly.entity_id
_entity_poly.type
_entity_poly.pdbx_seq_one_letter_code
_entity_poly.pdbx_strand_id
1 'polypeptide(L)'
;MNRFLDIRRVVRARVVFPAVLALFFAACVSGTAVITDETSPAELIQRAQEASDRNRYGLALQYYEALLERNSDKPDLVCTAEYEIAFIHYKQKKYPQAREELNTLLERYNTPDEELLPPQFKVLANIVLEQITEKEKIRDPISELLMLFKKKDPPKDEVPAG
;
A
#
# COMPACT_ATOMS: atom_id res chain seq x y z
N MET A 1 -56.18 -20.82 -3.88
CA MET A 1 -55.39 -21.27 -5.04
C MET A 1 -54.43 -20.14 -5.48
N ASN A 2 -53.36 -19.80 -4.69
CA ASN A 2 -52.36 -18.78 -5.06
C ASN A 2 -51.05 -18.85 -4.20
N ARG A 3 -50.73 -20.03 -3.66
CA ARG A 3 -49.47 -20.17 -2.85
C ARG A 3 -48.24 -20.62 -3.63
N PHE A 4 -48.40 -21.00 -4.89
CA PHE A 4 -47.28 -21.52 -5.72
C PHE A 4 -46.45 -20.44 -6.47
N LEU A 5 -46.94 -19.20 -6.55
CA LEU A 5 -46.28 -18.12 -7.30
C LEU A 5 -45.20 -17.39 -6.50
N ASP A 6 -45.24 -17.45 -5.15
CA ASP A 6 -44.28 -16.74 -4.31
C ASP A 6 -42.91 -17.44 -4.19
N ILE A 7 -42.89 -18.78 -4.26
CA ILE A 7 -41.64 -19.54 -4.12
C ILE A 7 -40.67 -19.26 -5.27
N ARG A 8 -41.19 -19.06 -6.49
CA ARG A 8 -40.33 -18.79 -7.67
C ARG A 8 -39.69 -17.39 -7.64
N ARG A 9 -40.34 -16.39 -7.02
CA ARG A 9 -39.81 -15.04 -6.84
C ARG A 9 -38.70 -15.01 -5.80
N VAL A 10 -38.88 -15.71 -4.69
CA VAL A 10 -37.90 -15.78 -3.60
C VAL A 10 -36.64 -16.53 -4.03
N VAL A 11 -36.78 -17.61 -4.82
CA VAL A 11 -35.61 -18.37 -5.33
C VAL A 11 -34.80 -17.53 -6.35
N ARG A 12 -35.46 -16.76 -7.22
CA ARG A 12 -34.77 -15.89 -8.19
C ARG A 12 -34.00 -14.75 -7.51
N ALA A 13 -34.56 -14.16 -6.43
CA ALA A 13 -33.88 -13.11 -5.67
C ALA A 13 -32.66 -13.63 -4.89
N ARG A 14 -32.71 -14.87 -4.40
CA ARG A 14 -31.59 -15.48 -3.66
C ARG A 14 -30.40 -15.90 -4.53
N VAL A 15 -30.62 -16.17 -5.80
CA VAL A 15 -29.55 -16.57 -6.74
C VAL A 15 -28.90 -15.37 -7.42
N VAL A 16 -29.67 -14.29 -7.67
CA VAL A 16 -29.15 -13.08 -8.33
C VAL A 16 -28.25 -12.26 -7.40
N PHE A 17 -28.56 -12.21 -6.09
CA PHE A 17 -27.81 -11.40 -5.13
C PHE A 17 -26.34 -11.85 -4.95
N PRO A 18 -26.01 -13.14 -4.79
CA PRO A 18 -24.62 -13.58 -4.71
C PRO A 18 -23.86 -13.47 -6.05
N ALA A 19 -24.55 -13.58 -7.19
CA ALA A 19 -23.92 -13.43 -8.50
C ALA A 19 -23.50 -11.97 -8.79
N VAL A 20 -24.28 -10.99 -8.35
CA VAL A 20 -23.94 -9.56 -8.47
C VAL A 20 -22.81 -9.20 -7.53
N LEU A 21 -22.77 -9.76 -6.30
CA LEU A 21 -21.68 -9.51 -5.34
C LEU A 21 -20.34 -10.08 -5.83
N ALA A 22 -20.34 -11.22 -6.54
CA ALA A 22 -19.13 -11.83 -7.09
C ALA A 22 -18.49 -10.98 -8.21
N LEU A 23 -19.25 -10.17 -8.93
CA LEU A 23 -18.75 -9.29 -9.99
C LEU A 23 -17.97 -8.09 -9.46
N PHE A 24 -18.17 -7.68 -8.21
CA PHE A 24 -17.42 -6.57 -7.60
C PHE A 24 -16.00 -6.95 -7.15
N PHE A 25 -15.67 -8.24 -6.99
CA PHE A 25 -14.34 -8.69 -6.61
C PHE A 25 -13.36 -8.84 -7.78
N ALA A 26 -13.82 -8.77 -9.02
CA ALA A 26 -12.97 -8.92 -10.21
C ALA A 26 -12.22 -7.64 -10.62
N ALA A 27 -12.37 -6.52 -9.91
CA ALA A 27 -11.85 -5.22 -10.34
C ALA A 27 -10.43 -4.88 -9.82
N CYS A 28 -9.76 -5.78 -9.10
CA CYS A 28 -8.34 -5.60 -8.75
C CYS A 28 -7.43 -6.28 -9.79
N VAL A 29 -7.52 -5.86 -11.03
CA VAL A 29 -6.47 -6.17 -12.01
C VAL A 29 -5.30 -5.24 -11.72
N SER A 30 -4.31 -5.74 -10.98
CA SER A 30 -3.00 -5.10 -10.88
C SER A 30 -2.41 -5.11 -12.29
N GLY A 31 -2.43 -3.94 -12.96
CA GLY A 31 -1.81 -3.82 -14.28
C GLY A 31 -0.33 -4.20 -14.19
N THR A 32 0.17 -4.93 -15.19
CA THR A 32 1.59 -5.21 -15.33
C THR A 32 2.26 -4.03 -16.01
N ALA A 33 3.44 -3.62 -15.53
CA ALA A 33 4.22 -2.57 -16.16
C ALA A 33 4.69 -3.01 -17.55
N VAL A 34 4.49 -2.15 -18.55
CA VAL A 34 5.06 -2.35 -19.88
C VAL A 34 6.40 -1.61 -19.92
N ILE A 35 7.48 -2.37 -19.75
CA ILE A 35 8.85 -1.86 -19.69
C ILE A 35 9.64 -2.54 -20.80
N THR A 36 10.17 -1.76 -21.74
CA THR A 36 11.05 -2.22 -22.80
C THR A 36 12.46 -1.74 -22.54
N ASP A 37 13.45 -2.32 -23.19
CA ASP A 37 14.86 -1.89 -23.07
C ASP A 37 15.07 -0.42 -23.49
N GLU A 38 14.19 0.10 -24.34
CA GLU A 38 14.21 1.48 -24.83
C GLU A 38 13.54 2.48 -23.86
N THR A 39 12.85 2.00 -22.81
CA THR A 39 12.15 2.87 -21.86
C THR A 39 13.17 3.68 -21.06
N SER A 40 13.15 5.00 -21.22
CA SER A 40 14.10 5.91 -20.56
C SER A 40 13.81 6.05 -19.06
N PRO A 41 14.82 6.43 -18.23
CA PRO A 41 14.60 6.71 -16.81
C PRO A 41 13.51 7.76 -16.56
N ALA A 42 13.47 8.82 -17.36
CA ALA A 42 12.46 9.86 -17.24
C ALA A 42 11.05 9.31 -17.49
N GLU A 43 10.91 8.41 -18.47
CA GLU A 43 9.65 7.76 -18.78
C GLU A 43 9.22 6.77 -17.69
N LEU A 44 10.16 6.03 -17.09
CA LEU A 44 9.88 5.17 -15.93
C LEU A 44 9.32 5.99 -14.77
N ILE A 45 9.97 7.12 -14.43
CA ILE A 45 9.53 8.03 -13.37
C ILE A 45 8.13 8.57 -13.69
N GLN A 46 7.91 9.07 -14.89
CA GLN A 46 6.61 9.62 -15.29
C GLN A 46 5.49 8.58 -15.15
N ARG A 47 5.69 7.36 -15.68
CA ARG A 47 4.71 6.28 -15.61
C ARG A 47 4.45 5.83 -14.16
N ALA A 48 5.49 5.79 -13.33
CA ALA A 48 5.38 5.48 -11.91
C ALA A 48 4.55 6.53 -11.17
N GLN A 49 4.81 7.82 -11.41
CA GLN A 49 4.06 8.93 -10.82
C GLN A 49 2.58 8.89 -11.25
N GLU A 50 2.30 8.73 -12.55
CA GLU A 50 0.94 8.60 -13.05
C GLU A 50 0.19 7.41 -12.45
N ALA A 51 0.86 6.28 -12.23
CA ALA A 51 0.28 5.11 -11.57
C ALA A 51 0.00 5.39 -10.09
N SER A 52 0.94 6.04 -9.40
CA SER A 52 0.82 6.42 -7.98
C SER A 52 -0.33 7.41 -7.75
N ASP A 53 -0.50 8.40 -8.63
CA ASP A 53 -1.58 9.39 -8.55
C ASP A 53 -2.96 8.76 -8.72
N ARG A 54 -3.04 7.67 -9.48
CA ARG A 54 -4.25 6.87 -9.64
C ARG A 54 -4.39 5.78 -8.57
N ASN A 55 -3.59 5.81 -7.51
CA ASN A 55 -3.52 4.79 -6.44
C ASN A 55 -3.22 3.37 -6.96
N ARG A 56 -2.62 3.23 -8.14
CA ARG A 56 -2.15 1.95 -8.70
C ARG A 56 -0.75 1.64 -8.16
N TYR A 57 -0.63 1.56 -6.84
CA TYR A 57 0.66 1.45 -6.15
C TYR A 57 1.50 0.25 -6.61
N GLY A 58 0.87 -0.91 -6.86
CA GLY A 58 1.59 -2.09 -7.36
C GLY A 58 2.21 -1.87 -8.74
N LEU A 59 1.58 -1.07 -9.60
CA LEU A 59 2.11 -0.71 -10.90
C LEU A 59 3.23 0.35 -10.78
N ALA A 60 3.05 1.33 -9.90
CA ALA A 60 4.06 2.34 -9.62
C ALA A 60 5.37 1.73 -9.09
N LEU A 61 5.25 0.78 -8.15
CA LEU A 61 6.39 0.05 -7.60
C LEU A 61 7.18 -0.67 -8.70
N GLN A 62 6.52 -1.38 -9.64
CA GLN A 62 7.19 -2.06 -10.74
C GLN A 62 8.05 -1.10 -11.60
N TYR A 63 7.56 0.12 -11.85
CA TYR A 63 8.33 1.12 -12.60
C TYR A 63 9.51 1.67 -11.81
N TYR A 64 9.35 1.95 -10.50
CA TYR A 64 10.45 2.44 -9.66
C TYR A 64 11.49 1.34 -9.38
N GLU A 65 11.08 0.09 -9.20
CA GLU A 65 11.98 -1.07 -9.09
C GLU A 65 12.83 -1.24 -10.35
N ALA A 66 12.21 -1.12 -11.53
CA ALA A 66 12.95 -1.15 -12.79
C ALA A 66 13.90 0.05 -12.96
N LEU A 67 13.52 1.24 -12.48
CA LEU A 67 14.41 2.41 -12.45
C LEU A 67 15.64 2.13 -11.60
N LEU A 68 15.44 1.57 -10.41
CA LEU A 68 16.51 1.23 -9.46
C LEU A 68 17.46 0.18 -10.03
N GLU A 69 16.89 -0.91 -10.59
CA GLU A 69 17.66 -2.01 -11.17
C GLU A 69 18.56 -1.56 -12.34
N ARG A 70 18.01 -0.71 -13.23
CA ARG A 70 18.69 -0.29 -14.45
C ARG A 70 19.67 0.87 -14.27
N ASN A 71 19.62 1.59 -13.16
CA ASN A 71 20.39 2.81 -12.94
C ASN A 71 21.09 2.81 -11.58
N SER A 72 21.57 1.65 -11.14
CA SER A 72 22.28 1.50 -9.86
C SER A 72 23.59 2.30 -9.75
N ASP A 73 24.13 2.72 -10.89
CA ASP A 73 25.32 3.56 -11.03
C ASP A 73 25.02 5.08 -10.96
N LYS A 74 23.75 5.48 -10.89
CA LYS A 74 23.31 6.88 -10.88
C LYS A 74 22.67 7.26 -9.56
N PRO A 75 23.42 7.89 -8.64
CA PRO A 75 22.94 8.16 -7.28
C PRO A 75 21.65 8.98 -7.21
N ASP A 76 21.41 9.91 -8.15
CA ASP A 76 20.22 10.73 -8.25
C ASP A 76 18.96 9.89 -8.56
N LEU A 77 19.08 8.94 -9.49
CA LEU A 77 17.99 8.03 -9.86
C LEU A 77 17.74 6.98 -8.78
N VAL A 78 18.80 6.50 -8.14
CA VAL A 78 18.71 5.57 -7.00
C VAL A 78 17.96 6.23 -5.85
N CYS A 79 18.38 7.42 -5.39
CA CYS A 79 17.69 8.14 -4.32
C CYS A 79 16.24 8.46 -4.67
N THR A 80 15.96 8.81 -5.94
CA THR A 80 14.59 9.02 -6.42
C THR A 80 13.74 7.77 -6.26
N ALA A 81 14.22 6.62 -6.75
CA ALA A 81 13.48 5.37 -6.70
C ALA A 81 13.27 4.88 -5.26
N GLU A 82 14.32 4.88 -4.44
CA GLU A 82 14.26 4.45 -3.04
C GLU A 82 13.27 5.31 -2.23
N TYR A 83 13.32 6.63 -2.39
CA TYR A 83 12.38 7.53 -1.72
C TYR A 83 10.92 7.26 -2.15
N GLU A 84 10.66 7.17 -3.44
CA GLU A 84 9.30 7.00 -3.97
C GLU A 84 8.70 5.64 -3.61
N ILE A 85 9.50 4.57 -3.61
CA ILE A 85 9.09 3.23 -3.15
C ILE A 85 8.67 3.30 -1.67
N ALA A 86 9.51 3.86 -0.81
CA ALA A 86 9.21 4.04 0.60
C ALA A 86 7.98 4.91 0.84
N PHE A 87 7.82 5.99 0.06
CA PHE A 87 6.67 6.87 0.13
C PHE A 87 5.37 6.20 -0.32
N ILE A 88 5.42 5.31 -1.32
CA ILE A 88 4.28 4.47 -1.70
C ILE A 88 3.88 3.55 -0.53
N HIS A 89 4.84 2.91 0.14
CA HIS A 89 4.56 2.08 1.31
C HIS A 89 3.97 2.90 2.46
N TYR A 90 4.44 4.13 2.68
CA TYR A 90 3.81 5.07 3.61
C TYR A 90 2.35 5.37 3.23
N LYS A 91 2.05 5.67 1.95
CA LYS A 91 0.67 5.88 1.47
C LYS A 91 -0.21 4.65 1.66
N GLN A 92 0.35 3.45 1.54
CA GLN A 92 -0.33 2.19 1.81
C GLN A 92 -0.48 1.89 3.33
N LYS A 93 -0.01 2.77 4.22
CA LYS A 93 0.01 2.59 5.68
C LYS A 93 0.87 1.42 6.16
N LYS A 94 1.80 0.96 5.35
CA LYS A 94 2.83 -0.04 5.70
C LYS A 94 3.98 0.66 6.44
N TYR A 95 3.67 1.27 7.58
CA TYR A 95 4.59 2.16 8.29
C TYR A 95 5.91 1.50 8.70
N PRO A 96 5.95 0.26 9.23
CA PRO A 96 7.21 -0.39 9.57
C PRO A 96 8.14 -0.53 8.36
N GLN A 97 7.60 -0.97 7.21
CA GLN A 97 8.36 -1.14 5.97
C GLN A 97 8.84 0.21 5.43
N ALA A 98 7.96 1.21 5.34
CA ALA A 98 8.34 2.54 4.89
C ALA A 98 9.44 3.16 5.77
N ARG A 99 9.39 2.95 7.09
CA ARG A 99 10.43 3.41 8.03
C ARG A 99 11.78 2.76 7.76
N GLU A 100 11.80 1.44 7.55
CA GLU A 100 13.03 0.69 7.23
C GLU A 100 13.66 1.21 5.94
N GLU A 101 12.89 1.34 4.88
CA GLU A 101 13.32 1.82 3.57
C GLU A 101 13.84 3.27 3.62
N LEU A 102 13.15 4.17 4.34
CA LEU A 102 13.59 5.56 4.52
C LEU A 102 14.90 5.65 5.33
N ASN A 103 15.07 4.81 6.34
CA ASN A 103 16.33 4.78 7.09
C ASN A 103 17.47 4.26 6.21
N THR A 104 17.24 3.23 5.40
CA THR A 104 18.23 2.73 4.42
C THR A 104 18.63 3.82 3.43
N LEU A 105 17.69 4.60 2.92
CA LEU A 105 17.99 5.77 2.09
C LEU A 105 18.84 6.79 2.86
N LEU A 106 18.52 7.09 4.12
CA LEU A 106 19.27 8.06 4.94
C LEU A 106 20.68 7.60 5.28
N GLU A 107 20.95 6.28 5.33
CA GLU A 107 22.30 5.76 5.54
C GLU A 107 23.26 6.18 4.42
N ARG A 108 22.77 6.38 3.19
CA ARG A 108 23.57 6.91 2.07
C ARG A 108 24.11 8.31 2.38
N TYR A 109 23.34 9.14 3.10
CA TYR A 109 23.73 10.50 3.50
C TYR A 109 24.66 10.56 4.71
N ASN A 110 25.06 9.41 5.25
CA ASN A 110 26.07 9.31 6.30
C ASN A 110 27.43 8.85 5.75
N THR A 111 27.63 8.89 4.44
CA THR A 111 28.87 8.51 3.76
C THR A 111 29.65 9.75 3.29
N PRO A 112 30.96 9.64 3.01
CA PRO A 112 31.75 10.75 2.48
C PRO A 112 31.24 11.31 1.15
N ASP A 113 30.46 10.53 0.40
CA ASP A 113 29.90 10.91 -0.90
C ASP A 113 28.52 11.62 -0.79
N GLU A 114 28.12 12.04 0.42
CA GLU A 114 26.86 12.74 0.67
C GLU A 114 26.65 13.96 -0.24
N GLU A 115 27.74 14.70 -0.56
CA GLU A 115 27.67 15.90 -1.41
C GLU A 115 27.24 15.59 -2.85
N LEU A 116 27.39 14.34 -3.30
CA LEU A 116 26.96 13.89 -4.63
C LEU A 116 25.48 13.49 -4.68
N LEU A 117 24.84 13.38 -3.53
CA LEU A 117 23.44 12.95 -3.43
C LEU A 117 22.50 14.15 -3.46
N PRO A 118 21.31 14.01 -4.08
CA PRO A 118 20.30 15.05 -4.10
C PRO A 118 19.81 15.38 -2.67
N PRO A 119 20.07 16.59 -2.12
CA PRO A 119 19.81 16.90 -0.70
C PRO A 119 18.31 16.88 -0.33
N GLN A 120 17.41 17.03 -1.32
CA GLN A 120 15.98 17.03 -1.08
C GLN A 120 15.48 15.72 -0.49
N PHE A 121 16.03 14.57 -0.87
CA PHE A 121 15.54 13.27 -0.37
C PHE A 121 15.89 13.04 1.10
N LYS A 122 17.02 13.58 1.58
CA LYS A 122 17.32 13.60 3.03
C LYS A 122 16.24 14.34 3.82
N VAL A 123 15.82 15.51 3.34
CA VAL A 123 14.78 16.31 3.99
C VAL A 123 13.43 15.61 3.93
N LEU A 124 13.03 15.15 2.74
CA LEU A 124 11.75 14.48 2.52
C LEU A 124 11.62 13.18 3.33
N ALA A 125 12.68 12.38 3.40
CA ALA A 125 12.70 11.14 4.19
C ALA A 125 12.46 11.44 5.68
N ASN A 126 13.13 12.44 6.25
CA ASN A 126 12.95 12.83 7.64
C ASN A 126 11.51 13.32 7.92
N ILE A 127 10.91 14.09 7.01
CA ILE A 127 9.53 14.54 7.13
C ILE A 127 8.57 13.34 7.18
N VAL A 128 8.75 12.35 6.30
CA VAL A 128 7.89 11.17 6.28
C VAL A 128 8.08 10.31 7.53
N LEU A 129 9.31 10.16 8.04
CA LEU A 129 9.60 9.46 9.29
C LEU A 129 8.92 10.12 10.50
N GLU A 130 8.91 11.44 10.56
CA GLU A 130 8.19 12.19 11.59
C GLU A 130 6.68 11.93 11.50
N GLN A 131 6.11 11.98 10.30
CA GLN A 131 4.70 11.69 10.06
C GLN A 131 4.33 10.25 10.45
N ILE A 132 5.18 9.27 10.15
CA ILE A 132 4.97 7.87 10.57
C ILE A 132 4.92 7.81 12.11
N THR A 133 5.88 8.44 12.79
CA THR A 133 5.96 8.44 14.25
C THR A 133 4.70 9.04 14.88
N GLU A 134 4.19 10.14 14.33
CA GLU A 134 2.96 10.75 14.81
C GLU A 134 1.73 9.84 14.60
N LYS A 135 1.64 9.19 13.44
CA LYS A 135 0.55 8.23 13.16
C LYS A 135 0.56 7.03 14.11
N GLU A 136 1.75 6.54 14.45
CA GLU A 136 1.92 5.41 15.38
C GLU A 136 1.53 5.82 16.80
N LYS A 137 1.93 7.00 17.28
CA LYS A 137 1.52 7.54 18.59
C LYS A 137 0.00 7.64 18.74
N ILE A 138 -0.71 8.04 17.68
CA ILE A 138 -2.17 8.15 17.71
C ILE A 138 -2.83 6.76 17.72
N ARG A 139 -2.20 5.78 17.06
CA ARG A 139 -2.76 4.42 16.91
C ARG A 139 -2.62 3.59 18.20
N ASP A 140 -1.54 3.72 18.93
CA ASP A 140 -1.23 2.89 20.10
C ASP A 140 -2.29 3.01 21.21
N PRO A 141 -2.73 4.20 21.65
CA PRO A 141 -3.79 4.32 22.65
C PRO A 141 -5.14 3.75 22.17
N ILE A 142 -5.45 3.88 20.89
CA ILE A 142 -6.70 3.38 20.31
C ILE A 142 -6.68 1.84 20.24
N SER A 143 -5.56 1.25 19.85
CA SER A 143 -5.40 -0.20 19.80
C SER A 143 -5.45 -0.83 21.21
N GLU A 144 -4.87 -0.18 22.20
CA GLU A 144 -4.95 -0.59 23.60
C GLU A 144 -6.39 -0.52 24.12
N LEU A 145 -7.11 0.57 23.83
CA LEU A 145 -8.50 0.74 24.20
C LEU A 145 -9.40 -0.34 23.53
N LEU A 146 -9.19 -0.64 22.26
CA LEU A 146 -9.92 -1.67 21.52
C LEU A 146 -9.65 -3.08 22.10
N MET A 147 -8.42 -3.37 22.53
CA MET A 147 -8.08 -4.62 23.20
C MET A 147 -8.80 -4.76 24.55
N LEU A 148 -8.91 -3.67 25.32
CA LEU A 148 -9.66 -3.65 26.58
C LEU A 148 -11.16 -3.89 26.38
N PHE A 149 -11.76 -3.31 25.34
CA PHE A 149 -13.17 -3.56 24.99
C PHE A 149 -13.41 -5.02 24.56
N LYS A 150 -12.53 -5.57 23.70
CA LYS A 150 -12.62 -6.97 23.24
C LYS A 150 -12.49 -7.98 24.39
N LYS A 151 -11.72 -7.66 25.44
CA LYS A 151 -11.53 -8.50 26.63
C LYS A 151 -12.75 -8.44 27.56
N LYS A 152 -13.61 -7.43 27.44
CA LYS A 152 -14.77 -7.22 28.30
C LYS A 152 -16.01 -8.01 27.86
N ASP A 153 -16.07 -8.45 26.60
CA ASP A 153 -17.13 -9.32 26.09
C ASP A 153 -16.77 -10.78 26.44
N PRO A 154 -17.50 -11.48 27.36
CA PRO A 154 -17.27 -12.89 27.62
C PRO A 154 -17.63 -13.72 26.37
N PRO A 155 -16.93 -14.85 26.13
CA PRO A 155 -17.27 -15.73 25.00
C PRO A 155 -18.73 -16.20 25.15
N LYS A 156 -19.51 -16.01 24.09
CA LYS A 156 -20.95 -16.34 24.04
C LYS A 156 -21.25 -17.83 23.89
N ASP A 157 -20.29 -18.71 24.14
CA ASP A 157 -20.39 -20.14 23.82
C ASP A 157 -20.25 -21.02 25.08
N GLU A 158 -21.08 -20.82 26.10
CA GLU A 158 -21.41 -21.87 27.07
C GLU A 158 -22.92 -21.87 27.35
N VAL A 159 -23.65 -22.49 26.42
CA VAL A 159 -24.98 -23.01 26.74
C VAL A 159 -24.76 -24.36 27.39
N PRO A 160 -25.02 -24.56 28.70
CA PRO A 160 -24.95 -25.88 29.30
C PRO A 160 -26.07 -26.72 28.70
N ALA A 161 -25.69 -27.82 28.06
CA ALA A 161 -26.60 -28.89 27.66
C ALA A 161 -27.20 -29.50 28.94
N GLY A 162 -28.51 -29.21 29.19
CA GLY A 162 -29.33 -29.90 30.15
C GLY A 162 -29.98 -31.15 29.55
#